data_d68b42893b33b504b658e94c55aeee2b
#
_entry.id   d68b42893b33b504b658e94c55aeee2b
#
_cell.length_a   1.000
_cell.length_b   1.000
_cell.length_c   1.000
_cell.angle_alpha   90.00
_cell.angle_beta   90.00
_cell.angle_gamma   90.00
#
_symmetry.space_group_name_H-M   'P 1'
#
loop_
_entity.id
_entity.type
_entity.pdbx_description
1 polymer ?
#
loop_
_entity_poly.entity_id
_entity_poly.type
_entity_poly.pdbx_seq_one_letter_code
_entity_poly.pdbx_strand_id
1 'polypeptide(L)'
;MNYYSEKDIRDIVVRVLSSSVDSGDQSSEKGDILVEVSARHVHLTVEDVEILFGKGYRLTPKKMLSQPGEFLSNERVRLVSGNHTMENVAVLGPERKRTQVELSATDGRALGMDPPLRLSGDLDGSGDMLIIGRVGCVFAKECAIVAQAHIHMTTEDAQKYSVRDGQRLSVRLETERPVVLENVIARVKDKSKSQLAMHIDFDEANAARVRPDTKAFITKRW
;
A
#
# COMPACT_ATOMS: atom_id res chain seq x y z
N MET A 1 -57.20 -17.17 9.57
CA MET A 1 -56.04 -16.63 8.82
C MET A 1 -56.06 -15.13 9.03
N ASN A 2 -55.07 -14.61 9.78
CA ASN A 2 -54.94 -13.16 9.96
C ASN A 2 -54.31 -12.58 8.70
N TYR A 3 -55.08 -11.85 7.92
CA TYR A 3 -54.55 -11.09 6.78
C TYR A 3 -54.11 -9.72 7.32
N TYR A 4 -52.88 -9.34 7.03
CA TYR A 4 -52.37 -7.99 7.29
C TYR A 4 -53.17 -7.00 6.46
N SER A 5 -53.60 -5.90 7.08
CA SER A 5 -54.25 -4.81 6.33
C SER A 5 -53.24 -4.06 5.46
N GLU A 6 -53.72 -3.36 4.44
CA GLU A 6 -52.84 -2.52 3.59
C GLU A 6 -52.04 -1.51 4.43
N LYS A 7 -52.63 -1.02 5.52
CA LYS A 7 -51.99 -0.12 6.48
C LYS A 7 -50.86 -0.82 7.21
N ASP A 8 -51.08 -2.08 7.67
CA ASP A 8 -50.02 -2.86 8.38
C ASP A 8 -48.85 -3.13 7.46
N ILE A 9 -49.09 -3.44 6.19
CA ILE A 9 -48.06 -3.66 5.17
C ILE A 9 -47.29 -2.37 4.92
N ARG A 10 -47.98 -1.24 4.78
CA ARG A 10 -47.37 0.08 4.59
C ARG A 10 -46.50 0.47 5.79
N ASP A 11 -46.96 0.27 7.01
CA ASP A 11 -46.24 0.58 8.23
C ASP A 11 -45.00 -0.32 8.40
N ILE A 12 -45.09 -1.60 8.03
CA ILE A 12 -43.92 -2.52 7.98
C ILE A 12 -42.89 -2.05 6.95
N VAL A 13 -43.33 -1.72 5.74
CA VAL A 13 -42.45 -1.25 4.66
C VAL A 13 -41.76 0.05 5.05
N VAL A 14 -42.50 1.02 5.61
CA VAL A 14 -41.93 2.29 6.10
C VAL A 14 -40.91 2.03 7.21
N ARG A 15 -41.20 1.13 8.15
CA ARG A 15 -40.29 0.79 9.24
C ARG A 15 -39.03 0.09 8.73
N VAL A 16 -39.16 -0.83 7.77
CA VAL A 16 -38.00 -1.51 7.16
C VAL A 16 -37.16 -0.53 6.33
N LEU A 17 -37.79 0.35 5.55
CA LEU A 17 -37.08 1.36 4.78
C LEU A 17 -36.41 2.40 5.67
N SER A 18 -37.05 2.87 6.75
CA SER A 18 -36.43 3.80 7.70
C SER A 18 -35.28 3.14 8.48
N SER A 19 -35.43 1.87 8.88
CA SER A 19 -34.31 1.14 9.52
C SER A 19 -33.16 0.81 8.57
N SER A 20 -33.43 0.73 7.25
CA SER A 20 -32.39 0.53 6.21
C SER A 20 -31.73 1.85 5.82
N VAL A 21 -32.38 2.99 6.03
CA VAL A 21 -31.80 4.32 5.77
C VAL A 21 -30.96 4.81 6.95
N ASP A 22 -31.26 4.37 8.18
CA ASP A 22 -30.46 4.74 9.36
C ASP A 22 -29.16 3.92 9.54
N SER A 23 -28.90 2.93 8.68
CA SER A 23 -27.61 2.22 8.65
C SER A 23 -26.62 2.73 7.60
N GLY A 24 -26.89 3.86 6.98
CA GLY A 24 -26.07 4.41 5.91
C GLY A 24 -25.98 5.92 5.92
N ASP A 25 -25.57 6.54 6.97
CA ASP A 25 -24.78 7.77 6.97
C ASP A 25 -24.55 8.26 8.41
N GLN A 26 -23.58 7.71 9.07
CA GLN A 26 -22.99 8.41 10.21
C GLN A 26 -21.60 8.87 9.78
N SER A 27 -21.51 10.18 9.65
CA SER A 27 -20.33 10.98 9.42
C SER A 27 -19.61 10.72 8.11
N SER A 28 -19.98 11.48 7.09
CA SER A 28 -19.06 11.96 6.08
C SER A 28 -18.01 12.87 6.76
N GLU A 29 -17.19 12.32 7.66
CA GLU A 29 -15.94 12.99 7.99
C GLU A 29 -15.17 13.04 6.69
N LYS A 30 -14.97 14.26 6.17
CA LYS A 30 -14.10 14.52 5.01
C LYS A 30 -12.87 13.67 5.15
N GLY A 31 -12.51 12.93 4.10
CA GLY A 31 -11.31 12.09 4.11
C GLY A 31 -10.12 12.90 4.56
N ASP A 32 -9.51 12.49 5.64
CA ASP A 32 -8.32 13.12 6.20
C ASP A 32 -7.07 12.24 6.07
N ILE A 33 -7.23 11.04 5.47
CA ILE A 33 -6.13 10.14 5.20
C ILE A 33 -5.44 10.57 3.90
N LEU A 34 -4.19 11.05 4.01
CA LEU A 34 -3.39 11.39 2.86
C LEU A 34 -3.05 10.14 2.04
N VAL A 35 -3.21 10.23 0.71
CA VAL A 35 -2.82 9.15 -0.20
C VAL A 35 -1.40 9.39 -0.71
N GLU A 36 -0.53 8.43 -0.49
CA GLU A 36 0.84 8.42 -0.97
C GLU A 36 1.03 7.32 -2.01
N VAL A 37 1.66 7.68 -3.11
CA VAL A 37 1.92 6.75 -4.21
C VAL A 37 3.30 6.14 -4.04
N SER A 38 3.35 4.83 -3.84
CA SER A 38 4.58 4.07 -3.79
C SER A 38 5.02 3.71 -5.21
N ALA A 39 6.05 4.41 -5.69
CA ALA A 39 6.72 4.04 -6.93
C ALA A 39 7.50 2.73 -6.73
N ARG A 40 7.82 2.04 -7.85
CA ARG A 40 8.74 0.89 -7.79
C ARG A 40 10.02 1.21 -7.03
N HIS A 41 10.40 0.34 -6.12
CA HIS A 41 11.59 0.54 -5.30
C HIS A 41 12.13 -0.77 -4.73
N VAL A 42 13.31 -0.68 -4.16
CA VAL A 42 14.01 -1.81 -3.54
C VAL A 42 14.37 -1.45 -2.10
N HIS A 43 14.18 -2.41 -1.20
CA HIS A 43 14.81 -2.43 0.11
C HIS A 43 15.94 -3.47 0.08
N LEU A 44 17.07 -3.15 0.66
CA LEU A 44 18.27 -3.99 0.63
C LEU A 44 18.68 -4.39 2.04
N THR A 45 19.38 -5.53 2.16
CA THR A 45 20.12 -5.86 3.37
C THR A 45 21.43 -5.07 3.41
N VAL A 46 22.10 -5.05 4.57
CA VAL A 46 23.43 -4.43 4.70
C VAL A 46 24.42 -5.10 3.77
N GLU A 47 24.37 -6.43 3.69
CA GLU A 47 25.24 -7.26 2.85
C GLU A 47 25.04 -6.95 1.37
N ASP A 48 23.79 -6.86 0.92
CA ASP A 48 23.47 -6.55 -0.47
C ASP A 48 23.90 -5.13 -0.85
N VAL A 49 23.77 -4.17 0.08
CA VAL A 49 24.27 -2.80 -0.11
C VAL A 49 25.78 -2.82 -0.35
N GLU A 50 26.53 -3.59 0.43
CA GLU A 50 27.99 -3.71 0.24
C GLU A 50 28.36 -4.38 -1.08
N ILE A 51 27.63 -5.40 -1.51
CA ILE A 51 27.85 -6.06 -2.81
C ILE A 51 27.57 -5.11 -3.96
N LEU A 52 26.46 -4.36 -3.90
CA LEU A 52 26.00 -3.51 -4.97
C LEU A 52 26.77 -2.18 -5.10
N PHE A 53 27.26 -1.64 -3.98
CA PHE A 53 27.85 -0.29 -3.92
C PHE A 53 29.28 -0.24 -3.40
N GLY A 54 29.78 -1.33 -2.81
CA GLY A 54 31.16 -1.48 -2.30
C GLY A 54 31.19 -1.80 -0.80
N LYS A 55 32.25 -2.49 -0.40
CA LYS A 55 32.46 -2.90 1.00
C LYS A 55 32.44 -1.67 1.94
N GLY A 56 31.70 -1.76 3.04
CA GLY A 56 31.54 -0.68 4.02
C GLY A 56 30.59 0.43 3.59
N TYR A 57 29.99 0.32 2.40
CA TYR A 57 29.04 1.33 1.92
C TYR A 57 27.77 1.36 2.79
N ARG A 58 27.19 2.53 2.91
CA ARG A 58 25.89 2.76 3.57
C ARG A 58 25.03 3.60 2.66
N LEU A 59 23.70 3.35 2.69
CA LEU A 59 22.75 4.14 1.92
C LEU A 59 22.79 5.61 2.38
N THR A 60 22.79 6.53 1.42
CA THR A 60 22.84 7.96 1.69
C THR A 60 21.47 8.61 1.53
N PRO A 61 20.88 9.17 2.62
CA PRO A 61 19.56 9.79 2.55
C PRO A 61 19.52 10.97 1.58
N LYS A 62 18.56 10.96 0.67
CA LYS A 62 18.24 12.07 -0.24
C LYS A 62 17.04 12.86 0.25
N LYS A 63 15.99 12.17 0.75
CA LYS A 63 14.74 12.77 1.21
C LYS A 63 14.10 11.85 2.26
N MET A 64 13.72 12.39 3.40
CA MET A 64 12.92 11.64 4.37
C MET A 64 11.52 11.37 3.82
N LEU A 65 11.00 10.20 4.11
CA LEU A 65 9.63 9.80 3.76
C LEU A 65 8.68 10.11 4.93
N SER A 66 7.39 9.94 4.71
CA SER A 66 6.36 10.17 5.73
C SER A 66 6.48 9.20 6.90
N GLN A 67 6.84 7.96 6.62
CA GLN A 67 6.98 6.95 7.67
C GLN A 67 8.26 7.19 8.48
N PRO A 68 8.18 7.19 9.82
CA PRO A 68 9.31 7.51 10.69
C PRO A 68 10.54 6.63 10.42
N GLY A 69 11.68 7.27 10.19
CA GLY A 69 12.97 6.61 9.95
C GLY A 69 13.19 6.10 8.54
N GLU A 70 12.20 6.15 7.66
CA GLU A 70 12.34 5.76 6.27
C GLU A 70 12.81 6.95 5.40
N PHE A 71 13.61 6.65 4.37
CA PHE A 71 14.11 7.66 3.44
C PHE A 71 14.29 7.11 2.02
N LEU A 72 14.09 7.98 1.04
CA LEU A 72 14.57 7.76 -0.31
C LEU A 72 16.09 7.99 -0.32
N SER A 73 16.86 7.04 -0.80
CA SER A 73 18.31 7.18 -0.92
C SER A 73 18.74 7.82 -2.24
N ASN A 74 20.01 8.23 -2.34
CA ASN A 74 20.62 8.67 -3.58
C ASN A 74 20.86 7.51 -4.54
N GLU A 75 21.09 6.32 -4.00
CA GLU A 75 21.44 5.11 -4.73
C GLU A 75 20.29 4.67 -5.64
N ARG A 76 20.69 4.11 -6.78
CA ARG A 76 19.78 3.53 -7.77
C ARG A 76 20.31 2.20 -8.22
N VAL A 77 19.40 1.31 -8.57
CA VAL A 77 19.72 -0.01 -9.09
C VAL A 77 18.99 -0.26 -10.41
N ARG A 78 19.48 -1.26 -11.13
CA ARG A 78 18.81 -1.86 -12.27
C ARG A 78 18.22 -3.19 -11.83
N LEU A 79 17.02 -3.49 -12.23
CA LEU A 79 16.37 -4.78 -12.07
C LEU A 79 16.43 -5.55 -13.39
N VAL A 80 16.68 -6.84 -13.32
CA VAL A 80 16.72 -7.73 -14.49
C VAL A 80 15.93 -9.00 -14.17
N SER A 81 15.02 -9.35 -15.08
CA SER A 81 14.27 -10.61 -15.05
C SER A 81 14.23 -11.19 -16.46
N GLY A 82 14.81 -12.38 -16.66
CA GLY A 82 14.97 -12.95 -18.00
C GLY A 82 15.68 -11.98 -18.96
N ASN A 83 14.99 -11.61 -20.04
CA ASN A 83 15.50 -10.66 -21.06
C ASN A 83 15.04 -9.22 -20.82
N HIS A 84 14.35 -8.94 -19.73
CA HIS A 84 13.76 -7.63 -19.43
C HIS A 84 14.58 -6.89 -18.40
N THR A 85 14.65 -5.56 -18.54
CA THR A 85 15.40 -4.70 -17.62
C THR A 85 14.58 -3.48 -17.22
N MET A 86 14.79 -3.01 -16.00
CA MET A 86 14.21 -1.78 -15.49
C MET A 86 15.29 -0.94 -14.82
N GLU A 87 15.53 0.24 -15.39
CA GLU A 87 16.60 1.13 -14.99
C GLU A 87 16.18 2.14 -13.92
N ASN A 88 17.18 2.68 -13.21
CA ASN A 88 17.01 3.80 -12.30
C ASN A 88 15.97 3.55 -11.18
N VAL A 89 15.89 2.32 -10.71
CA VAL A 89 14.96 1.96 -9.62
C VAL A 89 15.48 2.51 -8.30
N ALA A 90 14.58 3.12 -7.54
CA ALA A 90 14.90 3.74 -6.26
C ALA A 90 15.28 2.69 -5.21
N VAL A 91 16.23 3.03 -4.35
CA VAL A 91 16.50 2.28 -3.12
C VAL A 91 15.94 3.07 -1.94
N LEU A 92 15.16 2.43 -1.09
CA LEU A 92 14.64 3.00 0.14
C LEU A 92 15.41 2.45 1.34
N GLY A 93 15.80 3.34 2.21
CA GLY A 93 16.42 3.02 3.48
C GLY A 93 15.49 3.24 4.68
N PRO A 94 15.91 2.77 5.84
CA PRO A 94 17.16 2.09 6.14
C PRO A 94 17.20 0.66 5.61
N GLU A 95 18.37 0.03 5.71
CA GLU A 95 18.60 -1.37 5.34
C GLU A 95 17.68 -2.30 6.14
N ARG A 96 17.20 -3.38 5.50
CA ARG A 96 16.28 -4.35 6.08
C ARG A 96 16.92 -5.71 6.30
N LYS A 97 16.21 -6.63 6.95
CA LYS A 97 16.67 -8.01 7.17
C LYS A 97 16.61 -8.89 5.91
N ARG A 98 15.75 -8.55 4.96
CA ARG A 98 15.59 -9.24 3.68
C ARG A 98 15.52 -8.20 2.57
N THR A 99 16.15 -8.49 1.46
CA THR A 99 16.00 -7.70 0.24
C THR A 99 14.61 -7.91 -0.32
N GLN A 100 13.97 -6.81 -0.73
CA GLN A 100 12.60 -6.79 -1.24
C GLN A 100 12.50 -5.81 -2.41
N VAL A 101 11.79 -6.22 -3.44
CA VAL A 101 11.46 -5.40 -4.61
C VAL A 101 9.95 -5.21 -4.64
N GLU A 102 9.50 -3.96 -4.55
CA GLU A 102 8.09 -3.59 -4.67
C GLU A 102 7.83 -3.02 -6.05
N LEU A 103 6.89 -3.61 -6.75
CA LEU A 103 6.50 -3.29 -8.13
C LEU A 103 5.00 -3.01 -8.19
N SER A 104 4.55 -2.37 -9.26
CA SER A 104 3.15 -2.47 -9.69
C SER A 104 2.96 -3.71 -10.58
N ALA A 105 1.71 -4.11 -10.81
CA ALA A 105 1.43 -5.22 -11.74
C ALA A 105 1.88 -4.88 -13.18
N THR A 106 1.82 -3.61 -13.58
CA THR A 106 2.34 -3.13 -14.87
C THR A 106 3.87 -3.26 -14.93
N ASP A 107 4.58 -2.93 -13.84
CA ASP A 107 6.03 -3.12 -13.75
C ASP A 107 6.42 -4.61 -13.83
N GLY A 108 5.68 -5.48 -13.15
CA GLY A 108 5.86 -6.93 -13.25
C GLY A 108 5.74 -7.42 -14.69
N ARG A 109 4.66 -7.03 -15.39
CA ARG A 109 4.51 -7.37 -16.82
C ARG A 109 5.63 -6.84 -17.69
N ALA A 110 6.10 -5.63 -17.45
CA ALA A 110 7.23 -5.04 -18.18
C ALA A 110 8.54 -5.83 -17.94
N LEU A 111 8.69 -6.46 -16.77
CA LEU A 111 9.80 -7.35 -16.43
C LEU A 111 9.58 -8.82 -16.82
N GLY A 112 8.46 -9.13 -17.53
CA GLY A 112 8.14 -10.49 -17.95
C GLY A 112 7.84 -11.45 -16.79
N MET A 113 7.33 -10.94 -15.66
CA MET A 113 7.02 -11.70 -14.46
C MET A 113 5.64 -11.33 -13.90
N ASP A 114 5.10 -12.19 -13.05
CA ASP A 114 3.82 -11.99 -12.35
C ASP A 114 4.04 -12.11 -10.83
N PRO A 115 4.56 -11.05 -10.18
CA PRO A 115 4.81 -11.08 -8.75
C PRO A 115 3.49 -11.15 -7.97
N PRO A 116 3.44 -11.93 -6.87
CA PRO A 116 2.22 -12.02 -6.08
C PRO A 116 1.91 -10.72 -5.34
N LEU A 117 0.59 -10.44 -5.18
CA LEU A 117 0.11 -9.35 -4.35
C LEU A 117 0.31 -9.71 -2.88
N ARG A 118 1.15 -8.97 -2.15
CA ARG A 118 1.57 -9.25 -0.77
C ARG A 118 1.74 -7.99 0.04
N LEU A 119 1.58 -8.11 1.35
CA LEU A 119 2.05 -7.07 2.27
C LEU A 119 3.58 -7.04 2.28
N SER A 120 4.15 -5.85 2.37
CA SER A 120 5.60 -5.65 2.54
C SER A 120 6.12 -6.47 3.73
N GLY A 121 7.12 -7.31 3.46
CA GLY A 121 7.70 -8.28 4.39
C GLY A 121 7.20 -9.72 4.23
N ASP A 122 6.08 -9.96 3.55
CA ASP A 122 5.58 -11.29 3.20
C ASP A 122 6.13 -11.70 1.83
N LEU A 123 7.28 -12.37 1.84
CA LEU A 123 8.08 -12.65 0.63
C LEU A 123 8.15 -14.13 0.24
N ASP A 124 7.67 -15.03 1.07
CA ASP A 124 7.81 -16.47 0.82
C ASP A 124 7.04 -16.90 -0.44
N GLY A 125 7.75 -17.56 -1.37
CA GLY A 125 7.20 -17.93 -2.67
C GLY A 125 7.00 -16.78 -3.65
N SER A 126 7.56 -15.59 -3.38
CA SER A 126 7.52 -14.46 -4.31
C SER A 126 8.57 -14.58 -5.43
N GLY A 127 8.59 -13.64 -6.36
CA GLY A 127 9.48 -13.68 -7.53
C GLY A 127 10.95 -13.48 -7.20
N ASP A 128 11.84 -14.10 -7.99
CA ASP A 128 13.28 -13.87 -7.94
C ASP A 128 13.68 -12.67 -8.79
N MET A 129 14.76 -11.96 -8.43
CA MET A 129 15.23 -10.79 -9.16
C MET A 129 16.76 -10.70 -9.16
N LEU A 130 17.34 -10.41 -10.33
CA LEU A 130 18.73 -9.94 -10.41
C LEU A 130 18.74 -8.42 -10.24
N ILE A 131 19.45 -7.96 -9.21
CA ILE A 131 19.62 -6.54 -8.88
C ILE A 131 21.06 -6.15 -9.20
N ILE A 132 21.24 -5.11 -10.00
CA ILE A 132 22.57 -4.63 -10.40
C ILE A 132 22.77 -3.22 -9.83
N GLY A 133 23.82 -3.07 -9.04
CA GLY A 133 24.27 -1.80 -8.50
C GLY A 133 25.44 -1.21 -9.29
N ARG A 134 26.13 -0.26 -8.68
CA ARG A 134 27.27 0.43 -9.33
C ARG A 134 28.50 -0.44 -9.49
N VAL A 135 28.76 -1.36 -8.55
CA VAL A 135 30.02 -2.16 -8.52
C VAL A 135 29.78 -3.66 -8.56
N GLY A 136 28.55 -4.12 -8.35
CA GLY A 136 28.26 -5.55 -8.32
C GLY A 136 26.77 -5.84 -8.56
N CYS A 137 26.41 -7.10 -8.44
CA CYS A 137 25.05 -7.57 -8.59
C CYS A 137 24.70 -8.64 -7.56
N VAL A 138 23.40 -8.75 -7.25
CA VAL A 138 22.82 -9.72 -6.32
C VAL A 138 21.68 -10.43 -7.02
N PHE A 139 21.67 -11.77 -6.99
CA PHE A 139 20.48 -12.55 -7.36
C PHE A 139 19.66 -12.81 -6.08
N ALA A 140 18.65 -11.99 -5.88
CA ALA A 140 17.76 -12.08 -4.72
C ALA A 140 16.61 -13.05 -5.00
N LYS A 141 16.49 -14.07 -4.17
CA LYS A 141 15.39 -15.04 -4.23
C LYS A 141 14.22 -14.60 -3.39
N GLU A 142 13.01 -14.93 -3.86
CA GLU A 142 11.76 -14.67 -3.15
C GLU A 142 11.70 -13.23 -2.62
N CYS A 143 11.87 -12.26 -3.52
CA CYS A 143 12.03 -10.86 -3.13
C CYS A 143 11.06 -9.90 -3.84
N ALA A 144 10.47 -10.28 -4.97
CA ALA A 144 9.65 -9.40 -5.78
C ALA A 144 8.17 -9.61 -5.52
N ILE A 145 7.47 -8.54 -5.14
CA ILE A 145 6.03 -8.50 -4.85
C ILE A 145 5.36 -7.32 -5.54
N VAL A 146 4.06 -7.43 -5.77
CA VAL A 146 3.19 -6.26 -5.91
C VAL A 146 2.71 -5.89 -4.50
N ALA A 147 2.97 -4.65 -4.08
CA ALA A 147 2.62 -4.22 -2.73
C ALA A 147 1.10 -4.06 -2.57
N GLN A 148 0.52 -4.78 -1.61
CA GLN A 148 -0.89 -4.66 -1.23
C GLN A 148 -1.18 -3.24 -0.72
N ALA A 149 -2.25 -2.61 -1.24
CA ALA A 149 -2.74 -1.33 -0.74
C ALA A 149 -2.99 -1.41 0.78
N HIS A 150 -2.48 -0.43 1.51
CA HIS A 150 -2.58 -0.43 2.97
C HIS A 150 -2.61 0.98 3.56
N ILE A 151 -3.10 1.09 4.79
CA ILE A 151 -3.07 2.34 5.55
C ILE A 151 -2.17 2.14 6.75
N HIS A 152 -1.10 2.94 6.83
CA HIS A 152 -0.33 3.10 8.05
C HIS A 152 -1.15 3.89 9.07
N MET A 153 -1.26 3.37 10.28
CA MET A 153 -1.99 3.98 11.38
C MET A 153 -1.18 3.92 12.67
N THR A 154 -1.32 4.94 13.50
CA THR A 154 -0.93 4.82 14.90
C THR A 154 -2.02 4.09 15.68
N THR A 155 -1.75 3.75 16.94
CA THR A 155 -2.76 3.21 17.85
C THR A 155 -3.90 4.18 18.09
N GLU A 156 -3.62 5.48 18.15
CA GLU A 156 -4.61 6.55 18.30
C GLU A 156 -5.49 6.66 17.04
N ASP A 157 -4.88 6.59 15.85
CA ASP A 157 -5.63 6.59 14.59
C ASP A 157 -6.56 5.38 14.53
N ALA A 158 -6.06 4.20 14.86
CA ALA A 158 -6.85 2.96 14.86
C ALA A 158 -8.08 3.07 15.79
N GLN A 159 -7.93 3.70 16.95
CA GLN A 159 -9.04 3.98 17.86
C GLN A 159 -10.03 5.00 17.23
N LYS A 160 -9.51 6.11 16.69
CA LYS A 160 -10.32 7.16 16.01
C LYS A 160 -11.18 6.57 14.90
N TYR A 161 -10.58 5.72 14.06
CA TYR A 161 -11.28 5.09 12.92
C TYR A 161 -11.99 3.79 13.27
N SER A 162 -11.95 3.32 14.52
CA SER A 162 -12.52 2.03 14.96
C SER A 162 -12.03 0.86 14.11
N VAL A 163 -10.72 0.77 13.91
CA VAL A 163 -10.03 -0.20 13.05
C VAL A 163 -9.02 -1.00 13.87
N ARG A 164 -8.77 -2.25 13.50
CA ARG A 164 -7.76 -3.11 14.12
C ARG A 164 -6.62 -3.38 13.14
N ASP A 165 -5.44 -3.71 13.68
CA ASP A 165 -4.31 -4.18 12.87
C ASP A 165 -4.69 -5.39 12.03
N GLY A 166 -4.28 -5.41 10.76
CA GLY A 166 -4.61 -6.44 9.79
C GLY A 166 -6.05 -6.43 9.28
N GLN A 167 -6.90 -5.51 9.74
CA GLN A 167 -8.29 -5.43 9.28
C GLN A 167 -8.36 -5.02 7.81
N ARG A 168 -9.29 -5.66 7.08
CA ARG A 168 -9.60 -5.31 5.68
C ARG A 168 -10.59 -4.16 5.63
N LEU A 169 -10.34 -3.23 4.75
CA LEU A 169 -11.11 -2.00 4.60
C LEU A 169 -11.48 -1.78 3.14
N SER A 170 -12.63 -1.15 2.91
CA SER A 170 -12.93 -0.48 1.64
C SER A 170 -12.66 1.01 1.80
N VAL A 171 -11.90 1.58 0.90
CA VAL A 171 -11.42 2.96 0.99
C VAL A 171 -11.71 3.70 -0.31
N ARG A 172 -12.41 4.83 -0.21
CA ARG A 172 -12.70 5.71 -1.34
C ARG A 172 -11.63 6.77 -1.47
N LEU A 173 -11.12 6.96 -2.69
CA LEU A 173 -10.20 8.03 -3.06
C LEU A 173 -11.00 9.22 -3.61
N GLU A 174 -10.77 10.43 -3.07
CA GLU A 174 -11.41 11.67 -3.52
C GLU A 174 -10.60 12.32 -4.65
N THR A 175 -10.97 12.03 -5.86
CA THR A 175 -10.32 12.53 -7.07
C THR A 175 -11.35 12.91 -8.14
N GLU A 176 -10.89 13.46 -9.27
CA GLU A 176 -11.73 13.66 -10.46
C GLU A 176 -12.30 12.34 -11.02
N ARG A 177 -11.64 11.22 -10.73
CA ARG A 177 -12.06 9.87 -11.10
C ARG A 177 -12.13 9.02 -9.83
N PRO A 178 -13.18 9.17 -9.01
CA PRO A 178 -13.24 8.51 -7.72
C PRO A 178 -13.32 6.99 -7.87
N VAL A 179 -12.53 6.30 -7.04
CA VAL A 179 -12.45 4.85 -7.00
C VAL A 179 -12.61 4.39 -5.55
N VAL A 180 -13.26 3.27 -5.34
CA VAL A 180 -13.22 2.56 -4.07
C VAL A 180 -12.28 1.37 -4.23
N LEU A 181 -11.20 1.37 -3.46
CA LEU A 181 -10.29 0.23 -3.35
C LEU A 181 -10.79 -0.66 -2.22
N GLU A 182 -11.04 -1.91 -2.52
CA GLU A 182 -11.38 -2.94 -1.55
C GLU A 182 -10.14 -3.72 -1.12
N ASN A 183 -10.26 -4.42 0.02
CA ASN A 183 -9.17 -5.22 0.55
C ASN A 183 -7.90 -4.40 0.92
N VAL A 184 -8.07 -3.13 1.25
CA VAL A 184 -7.00 -2.28 1.81
C VAL A 184 -6.72 -2.75 3.25
N ILE A 185 -5.46 -2.95 3.61
CA ILE A 185 -5.09 -3.51 4.91
C ILE A 185 -4.70 -2.39 5.88
N ALA A 186 -5.31 -2.37 7.06
CA ALA A 186 -4.86 -1.50 8.15
C ALA A 186 -3.56 -2.05 8.75
N ARG A 187 -2.53 -1.20 8.86
CA ARG A 187 -1.23 -1.53 9.49
C ARG A 187 -1.03 -0.62 10.70
N VAL A 188 -1.39 -1.13 11.87
CA VAL A 188 -1.33 -0.37 13.12
C VAL A 188 -0.01 -0.58 13.83
N LYS A 189 0.68 0.49 14.16
CA LYS A 189 1.95 0.48 14.91
C LYS A 189 1.98 1.63 15.90
N ASP A 190 2.93 1.59 16.83
CA ASP A 190 3.17 2.70 17.74
C ASP A 190 3.51 3.99 16.98
N LYS A 191 3.17 5.14 17.55
CA LYS A 191 3.39 6.48 16.98
C LYS A 191 4.86 6.75 16.58
N SER A 192 5.81 6.15 17.28
CA SER A 192 7.24 6.24 16.92
C SER A 192 7.61 5.51 15.62
N LYS A 193 6.71 4.65 15.10
CA LYS A 193 6.95 3.76 13.95
C LYS A 193 5.93 3.90 12.84
N SER A 194 4.95 4.80 12.98
CA SER A 194 3.88 4.98 12.00
C SER A 194 3.37 6.41 11.98
N GLN A 195 3.01 6.86 10.80
CA GLN A 195 2.26 8.09 10.54
C GLN A 195 1.08 7.76 9.65
N LEU A 196 -0.08 8.39 9.90
CA LEU A 196 -1.30 8.14 9.15
C LEU A 196 -1.11 8.49 7.66
N ALA A 197 -1.09 7.48 6.81
CA ALA A 197 -1.05 7.62 5.36
C ALA A 197 -1.53 6.33 4.69
N MET A 198 -2.22 6.46 3.56
CA MET A 198 -2.56 5.35 2.70
C MET A 198 -1.51 5.20 1.61
N HIS A 199 -0.94 4.01 1.47
CA HIS A 199 0.01 3.67 0.41
C HIS A 199 -0.68 2.81 -0.65
N ILE A 200 -0.52 3.21 -1.90
CA ILE A 200 -1.00 2.53 -3.10
C ILE A 200 0.11 2.50 -4.15
N ASP A 201 0.02 1.59 -5.10
CA ASP A 201 0.96 1.52 -6.20
C ASP A 201 0.63 2.50 -7.36
N PHE A 202 1.45 2.51 -8.41
CA PHE A 202 1.23 3.36 -9.57
C PHE A 202 0.01 2.97 -10.40
N ASP A 203 -0.35 1.69 -10.47
CA ASP A 203 -1.50 1.26 -11.25
C ASP A 203 -2.80 1.74 -10.59
N GLU A 204 -2.90 1.61 -9.27
CA GLU A 204 -4.02 2.10 -8.47
C GLU A 204 -4.11 3.64 -8.54
N ALA A 205 -2.97 4.32 -8.40
CA ALA A 205 -2.89 5.77 -8.48
C ALA A 205 -3.32 6.31 -9.86
N ASN A 206 -2.86 5.67 -10.93
CA ASN A 206 -3.23 6.03 -12.30
C ASN A 206 -4.71 5.75 -12.57
N ALA A 207 -5.24 4.61 -12.10
CA ALA A 207 -6.65 4.29 -12.23
C ALA A 207 -7.55 5.35 -11.59
N ALA A 208 -7.16 5.86 -10.42
CA ALA A 208 -7.90 6.88 -9.69
C ALA A 208 -7.49 8.34 -10.04
N ARG A 209 -6.48 8.59 -10.88
CA ARG A 209 -5.91 9.92 -11.14
C ARG A 209 -5.48 10.66 -9.88
N VAL A 210 -4.79 9.96 -8.99
CA VAL A 210 -4.29 10.51 -7.72
C VAL A 210 -3.36 11.71 -7.95
N ARG A 211 -3.51 12.74 -7.12
CA ARG A 211 -2.68 13.95 -7.04
C ARG A 211 -2.00 14.02 -5.66
N PRO A 212 -0.97 14.85 -5.48
CA PRO A 212 -0.23 14.92 -4.20
C PRO A 212 -1.07 15.27 -2.97
N ASP A 213 -2.22 15.91 -3.15
CA ASP A 213 -3.13 16.33 -2.09
C ASP A 213 -4.38 15.44 -1.98
N THR A 214 -4.43 14.34 -2.72
CA THR A 214 -5.55 13.41 -2.70
C THR A 214 -5.78 12.87 -1.30
N LYS A 215 -7.04 12.88 -0.89
CA LYS A 215 -7.51 12.32 0.38
C LYS A 215 -8.31 11.06 0.15
N ALA A 216 -8.30 10.21 1.17
CA ALA A 216 -9.08 8.99 1.21
C ALA A 216 -9.92 8.92 2.48
N PHE A 217 -10.99 8.14 2.44
CA PHE A 217 -11.78 7.83 3.61
C PHE A 217 -12.29 6.38 3.58
N ILE A 218 -12.39 5.81 4.77
CA ILE A 218 -12.84 4.44 4.97
C ILE A 218 -14.35 4.39 4.80
N THR A 219 -14.84 3.63 3.81
CA THR A 219 -16.27 3.46 3.55
C THR A 219 -16.85 2.20 4.18
N LYS A 220 -16.02 1.16 4.38
CA LYS A 220 -16.44 -0.10 4.99
C LYS A 220 -15.29 -0.77 5.73
N ARG A 221 -15.62 -1.45 6.81
CA ARG A 221 -14.72 -2.26 7.65
C ARG A 221 -15.22 -3.70 7.64
N TRP A 222 -14.36 -4.64 7.27
CA TRP A 222 -14.71 -6.06 7.19
C TRP A 222 -14.28 -6.84 8.43
#